data_68cef766d8243240e3514abf61062c06
#
_entry.id   68cef766d8243240e3514abf61062c06
#
_cell.length_a   1.000
_cell.length_b   1.000
_cell.length_c   1.000
_cell.angle_alpha   90.00
_cell.angle_beta   90.00
_cell.angle_gamma   90.00
#
_symmetry.space_group_name_H-M   'P 1'
#
loop_
_entity.id
_entity.type
_entity.pdbx_description
1 polymer ?
#
loop_
_entity_poly.entity_id
_entity_poly.type
_entity_poly.pdbx_seq_one_letter_code
_entity_poly.pdbx_strand_id
1 'polypeptide(L)'
;MKRAMMISPKDNTITALEDIAAGDEVNLASKSGQGGNITAKQAIPFGHKLALTNIAKGEKILKYGEVIGLATQLISKGEHVHVHNVESALLPPPKEAK
;
A
#
# COMPACT_ATOMS: atom_id res chain seq x y z
N MET A 1 12.82 -4.68 -14.38
CA MET A 1 11.62 -4.78 -13.57
C MET A 1 11.90 -4.32 -12.15
N LYS A 2 11.04 -3.52 -11.60
CA LYS A 2 11.22 -3.00 -10.26
C LYS A 2 10.73 -4.01 -9.23
N ARG A 3 11.14 -3.84 -7.98
CA ARG A 3 10.84 -4.82 -6.92
C ARG A 3 10.09 -4.17 -5.79
N ALA A 4 9.13 -4.91 -5.24
CA ALA A 4 8.40 -4.54 -4.05
C ALA A 4 8.16 -5.79 -3.21
N MET A 5 7.97 -5.60 -1.91
CA MET A 5 7.86 -6.73 -0.99
C MET A 5 6.54 -6.71 -0.25
N MET A 6 5.89 -7.86 -0.19
CA MET A 6 4.73 -8.10 0.65
C MET A 6 5.19 -8.87 1.87
N ILE A 7 4.95 -8.31 3.05
CA ILE A 7 5.44 -8.92 4.29
C ILE A 7 4.47 -9.97 4.81
N SER A 8 3.18 -9.68 4.76
CA SER A 8 2.15 -10.59 5.26
C SER A 8 1.15 -10.88 4.16
N PRO A 9 0.64 -12.13 4.08
CA PRO A 9 -0.38 -12.45 3.07
C PRO A 9 -1.68 -11.69 3.27
N LYS A 10 -1.86 -11.04 4.42
CA LYS A 10 -3.04 -10.22 4.69
C LYS A 10 -2.91 -8.80 4.18
N ASP A 11 -1.71 -8.40 3.76
CA ASP A 11 -1.46 -7.03 3.34
C ASP A 11 -2.20 -6.71 2.05
N ASN A 12 -2.73 -5.51 1.96
CA ASN A 12 -3.28 -5.00 0.72
C ASN A 12 -2.39 -3.90 0.14
N THR A 13 -1.20 -3.72 0.72
CA THR A 13 -0.16 -2.84 0.20
C THR A 13 1.15 -3.61 0.13
N ILE A 14 2.03 -3.13 -0.74
CA ILE A 14 3.38 -3.66 -0.84
C ILE A 14 4.34 -2.49 -0.77
N THR A 15 5.56 -2.77 -0.28
CA THR A 15 6.55 -1.72 -0.06
C THR A 15 7.59 -1.75 -1.17
N ALA A 16 7.83 -0.60 -1.77
CA ALA A 16 8.80 -0.48 -2.86
C ALA A 16 10.21 -0.68 -2.31
N LEU A 17 10.97 -1.55 -2.95
CA LEU A 17 12.36 -1.81 -2.57
C LEU A 17 13.34 -0.96 -3.37
N GLU A 18 12.83 -0.11 -4.25
CA GLU A 18 13.61 0.82 -5.07
C GLU A 18 12.64 1.86 -5.60
N ASP A 19 13.17 2.94 -6.18
CA ASP A 19 12.32 3.95 -6.77
C ASP A 19 11.60 3.35 -7.98
N ILE A 20 10.30 3.57 -8.04
CA ILE A 20 9.44 3.02 -9.09
C ILE A 20 8.82 4.21 -9.82
N ALA A 21 8.88 4.20 -11.13
CA ALA A 21 8.25 5.25 -11.94
C ALA A 21 6.86 4.80 -12.38
N ALA A 22 6.01 5.76 -12.67
CA ALA A 22 4.69 5.45 -13.23
C ALA A 22 4.87 4.65 -14.51
N GLY A 23 4.11 3.56 -14.63
CA GLY A 23 4.20 2.68 -15.79
C GLY A 23 5.17 1.53 -15.63
N ASP A 24 5.99 1.53 -14.59
CA ASP A 24 6.93 0.44 -14.38
C ASP A 24 6.20 -0.83 -13.97
N GLU A 25 6.72 -1.97 -14.46
CA GLU A 25 6.29 -3.27 -13.99
C GLU A 25 6.99 -3.56 -12.67
N VAL A 26 6.22 -4.00 -11.68
CA VAL A 26 6.73 -4.26 -10.34
C VAL A 26 6.56 -5.73 -10.04
N ASN A 27 7.67 -6.38 -9.69
CA ASN A 27 7.66 -7.79 -9.29
C ASN A 27 7.38 -7.87 -7.80
N LEU A 28 6.44 -8.73 -7.42
CA LEU A 28 6.03 -8.90 -6.04
C LEU A 28 6.82 -10.02 -5.40
N ALA A 29 7.69 -9.67 -4.47
CA ALA A 29 8.40 -10.65 -3.66
C ALA A 29 7.60 -10.89 -2.39
N SER A 30 7.40 -12.15 -2.01
CA SER A 30 6.72 -12.45 -0.77
C SER A 30 7.37 -13.67 -0.13
N LYS A 31 7.20 -13.77 1.19
CA LYS A 31 7.78 -14.88 1.93
C LYS A 31 7.10 -16.21 1.59
N SER A 32 5.87 -16.16 1.16
CA SER A 32 5.14 -17.38 0.82
C SER A 32 5.50 -17.90 -0.55
N GLY A 33 6.33 -17.18 -1.29
CA GLY A 33 6.70 -17.56 -2.64
C GLY A 33 5.67 -17.20 -3.68
N GLN A 34 4.56 -16.61 -3.27
CA GLN A 34 3.57 -16.14 -4.22
C GLN A 34 4.09 -14.88 -4.85
N GLY A 35 4.20 -14.90 -6.15
CA GLY A 35 4.70 -13.77 -6.87
C GLY A 35 3.64 -13.20 -7.77
N GLY A 36 4.08 -12.46 -8.74
CA GLY A 36 3.22 -11.83 -9.70
C GLY A 36 3.77 -10.47 -10.01
N ASN A 37 3.11 -9.79 -10.90
CA ASN A 37 3.52 -8.46 -11.32
C ASN A 37 2.35 -7.52 -11.23
N ILE A 38 2.66 -6.26 -11.01
CA ILE A 38 1.67 -5.20 -10.97
C ILE A 38 2.27 -4.00 -11.66
N THR A 39 1.46 -3.27 -12.41
CA THR A 39 1.93 -2.07 -13.08
C THR A 39 1.69 -0.88 -12.16
N ALA A 40 2.75 -0.13 -11.86
CA ALA A 40 2.62 1.07 -11.04
C ALA A 40 1.88 2.13 -11.84
N LYS A 41 0.88 2.72 -11.24
CA LYS A 41 0.12 3.79 -11.88
C LYS A 41 0.69 5.16 -11.61
N GLN A 42 1.54 5.25 -10.58
CA GLN A 42 2.15 6.50 -10.16
C GLN A 42 3.57 6.21 -9.74
N ALA A 43 4.37 7.26 -9.60
CA ALA A 43 5.71 7.12 -9.07
C ALA A 43 5.63 6.72 -7.60
N ILE A 44 6.43 5.72 -7.21
CA ILE A 44 6.46 5.21 -5.85
C ILE A 44 7.91 5.30 -5.37
N PRO A 45 8.23 6.25 -4.49
CA PRO A 45 9.60 6.34 -3.98
C PRO A 45 9.99 5.12 -3.16
N PHE A 46 11.27 4.84 -3.09
CA PHE A 46 11.80 3.75 -2.27
C PHE A 46 11.25 3.85 -0.85
N GLY A 47 10.77 2.73 -0.34
CA GLY A 47 10.22 2.66 1.01
C GLY A 47 8.77 3.05 1.13
N HIS A 48 8.19 3.62 0.08
CA HIS A 48 6.78 3.95 0.09
C HIS A 48 5.97 2.72 -0.35
N LYS A 49 4.65 2.81 -0.22
CA LYS A 49 3.75 1.71 -0.50
C LYS A 49 2.95 1.94 -1.76
N LEU A 50 2.58 0.85 -2.40
CA LEU A 50 1.60 0.90 -3.49
C LEU A 50 0.51 -0.12 -3.21
N ALA A 51 -0.67 0.12 -3.77
CA ALA A 51 -1.82 -0.73 -3.52
C ALA A 51 -1.69 -2.04 -4.29
N LEU A 52 -1.88 -3.15 -3.57
CA LEU A 52 -1.85 -4.47 -4.16
C LEU A 52 -3.19 -4.80 -4.83
N THR A 53 -4.27 -4.20 -4.34
CA THR A 53 -5.61 -4.38 -4.86
C THR A 53 -6.30 -3.03 -4.85
N ASN A 54 -7.51 -2.99 -5.41
CA ASN A 54 -8.34 -1.79 -5.28
C ASN A 54 -8.80 -1.69 -3.82
N ILE A 55 -8.67 -0.51 -3.24
CA ILE A 55 -9.03 -0.25 -1.85
C ILE A 55 -10.08 0.84 -1.84
N ALA A 56 -11.27 0.53 -1.33
CA ALA A 56 -12.36 1.48 -1.31
C ALA A 56 -12.14 2.51 -0.21
N LYS A 57 -12.76 3.68 -0.37
CA LYS A 57 -12.74 4.69 0.68
C LYS A 57 -13.26 4.10 1.97
N GLY A 58 -12.54 4.31 3.06
CA GLY A 58 -12.91 3.80 4.38
C GLY A 58 -12.40 2.41 4.68
N GLU A 59 -11.85 1.72 3.68
CA GLU A 59 -11.28 0.40 3.93
C GLU A 59 -9.97 0.51 4.68
N LYS A 60 -9.65 -0.56 5.41
CA LYS A 60 -8.41 -0.62 6.19
C LYS A 60 -7.22 -0.81 5.30
N ILE A 61 -6.14 -0.10 5.62
CA ILE A 61 -4.85 -0.29 4.96
C ILE A 61 -4.05 -1.23 5.83
N LEU A 62 -3.61 -2.34 5.25
CA LEU A 62 -2.90 -3.39 5.98
C LEU A 62 -1.45 -3.44 5.55
N LYS A 63 -0.55 -3.39 6.52
CA LYS A 63 0.88 -3.54 6.33
C LYS A 63 1.42 -4.40 7.45
N TYR A 64 2.21 -5.41 7.11
CA TYR A 64 2.75 -6.36 8.07
C TYR A 64 1.65 -7.06 8.85
N GLY A 65 0.49 -7.24 8.23
CA GLY A 65 -0.65 -7.88 8.85
C GLY A 65 -1.42 -7.02 9.81
N GLU A 66 -1.07 -5.74 9.92
CA GLU A 66 -1.71 -4.82 10.87
C GLU A 66 -2.37 -3.67 10.15
N VAL A 67 -3.42 -3.15 10.77
CA VAL A 67 -4.11 -1.98 10.25
C VAL A 67 -3.28 -0.75 10.58
N ILE A 68 -2.82 -0.05 9.55
CA ILE A 68 -2.04 1.17 9.75
C ILE A 68 -2.82 2.43 9.46
N GLY A 69 -4.00 2.31 8.87
CA GLY A 69 -4.82 3.46 8.57
C GLY A 69 -6.05 3.09 7.79
N LEU A 70 -6.79 4.07 7.38
CA LEU A 70 -7.99 3.93 6.55
C LEU A 70 -7.81 4.75 5.29
N ALA A 71 -8.29 4.21 4.17
CA ALA A 71 -8.24 4.95 2.91
C ALA A 71 -9.19 6.14 2.98
N THR A 72 -8.71 7.32 2.58
CA THR A 72 -9.53 8.52 2.57
C THR A 72 -10.25 8.71 1.24
N GLN A 73 -9.91 7.89 0.26
CA GLN A 73 -10.52 7.91 -1.06
C GLN A 73 -10.28 6.55 -1.70
N LEU A 74 -10.91 6.31 -2.82
CA LEU A 74 -10.67 5.08 -3.57
C LEU A 74 -9.21 5.06 -4.02
N ILE A 75 -8.53 3.96 -3.76
CA ILE A 75 -7.15 3.74 -4.20
C ILE A 75 -7.17 2.57 -5.16
N SER A 76 -6.71 2.79 -6.39
CA SER A 76 -6.69 1.72 -7.38
C SER A 76 -5.42 0.90 -7.26
N LYS A 77 -5.50 -0.37 -7.65
CA LYS A 77 -4.36 -1.26 -7.70
C LYS A 77 -3.20 -0.58 -8.44
N GLY A 78 -2.03 -0.55 -7.84
CA GLY A 78 -0.85 0.07 -8.44
C GLY A 78 -0.66 1.53 -8.09
N GLU A 79 -1.59 2.14 -7.38
CA GLU A 79 -1.46 3.54 -6.98
C GLU A 79 -0.62 3.69 -5.72
N HIS A 80 -0.01 4.84 -5.58
CA HIS A 80 0.79 5.21 -4.43
C HIS A 80 -0.10 5.35 -3.19
N VAL A 81 0.27 4.66 -2.12
CA VAL A 81 -0.46 4.71 -0.85
C VAL A 81 0.43 5.43 0.16
N HIS A 82 0.00 6.62 0.57
CA HIS A 82 0.80 7.43 1.49
C HIS A 82 -0.13 8.40 2.21
N VAL A 83 0.44 9.37 2.90
CA VAL A 83 -0.34 10.28 3.74
C VAL A 83 -1.42 11.04 2.99
N HIS A 84 -1.29 11.19 1.67
CA HIS A 84 -2.28 11.94 0.89
C HIS A 84 -3.61 11.18 0.72
N ASN A 85 -3.61 9.87 0.90
CA ASN A 85 -4.83 9.07 0.73
C ASN A 85 -5.07 8.08 1.88
N VAL A 86 -4.36 8.26 3.00
CA VAL A 86 -4.51 7.41 4.18
C VAL A 86 -4.55 8.28 5.42
N GLU A 87 -5.52 8.02 6.30
CA GLU A 87 -5.54 8.64 7.61
C GLU A 87 -5.24 7.59 8.65
N SER A 88 -4.67 8.00 9.78
CA SER A 88 -4.30 7.07 10.82
C SER A 88 -5.53 6.47 11.48
N ALA A 89 -5.51 5.14 11.65
CA ALA A 89 -6.54 4.44 12.39
C ALA A 89 -6.04 4.01 13.77
N LEU A 90 -4.79 4.34 14.08
CA LEU A 90 -4.18 3.90 15.34
C LEU A 90 -4.53 4.81 16.51
N LEU A 91 -4.84 6.07 16.22
CA LEU A 91 -5.16 7.03 17.25
C LEU A 91 -6.60 7.51 17.05
N PRO A 92 -7.41 7.51 18.10
CA PRO A 92 -8.75 8.05 17.95
C PRO A 92 -8.67 9.55 17.68
N PRO A 93 -9.62 10.10 16.94
CA PRO A 93 -9.66 11.54 16.73
C PRO A 93 -9.73 12.27 18.07
N PRO A 94 -9.08 13.44 18.19
CA PRO A 94 -9.09 14.17 19.46
C PRO A 94 -10.47 14.46 20.00
N LYS A 95 -11.43 14.68 19.14
CA LYS A 95 -12.79 14.99 19.59
C LYS A 95 -13.40 13.83 20.36
N GLU A 96 -12.90 12.65 20.19
CA GLU A 96 -13.46 11.50 20.88
C GLU A 96 -12.91 11.36 22.29
N ALA A 97 -11.97 12.16 22.61
CA ALA A 97 -11.47 12.22 23.97
C ALA A 97 -12.40 13.01 24.88
N LYS A 98 -13.40 13.62 24.35
CA LYS A 98 -14.33 14.39 25.15
C LYS A 98 -15.21 13.49 25.97
#